data_09f57f7d8da176f76cda6b22d94b8059
#
_entry.id   09f57f7d8da176f76cda6b22d94b8059
#
_cell.length_a   1.000
_cell.length_b   1.000
_cell.length_c   1.000
_cell.angle_alpha   90.00
_cell.angle_beta   90.00
_cell.angle_gamma   90.00
#
_symmetry.space_group_name_H-M   'P 1'
#
loop_
_entity.id
_entity.type
_entity.pdbx_description
1 polymer ?
#
loop_
_entity_poly.entity_id
_entity_poly.type
_entity_poly.pdbx_seq_one_letter_code
_entity_poly.pdbx_strand_id
1 'polypeptide(L)'
;MDARLSAACPFHREGDDRKSAAAAHAGGTVDPDMRTRDFAEARAILRNQNVRQAGFLAEQVGRIGSATRQPILFLEGETHRVQRSATARFFTPRIVTTHYRELMIELSDMLVSRFAKDKTAFLDQLSLELAVAVASHIVGLTNSDPKGLARRLDVFFTGDFRPHPGKLASLVKFVQSQYRVLSFYYHDVAPAIRARRKQRRDDVISHLIDEGYNGREILTECLVYGAAGMATTREFIVMAAWHMLEREDVKAAFLVADEKGKIALLEELLRLEPVVGYLYRRMPADEAEAAGAPPGAAVAIDVRAANTDTTAFGERPCEFVPGREVSAKYGNAGLSFGDGEHRCPGAQVALQESCLFLERLLQVPGLKLDRAPTLAWNPLVTGYELRNALISCD
;
A
#
# COMPACT_ATOMS: atom_id res chain seq x y z
N MET A 1 12.52 2.61 -26.79
CA MET A 1 11.07 2.94 -26.74
C MET A 1 10.34 1.75 -27.34
N ASP A 2 9.93 0.83 -26.48
CA ASP A 2 9.53 -0.52 -26.89
C ASP A 2 8.08 -0.51 -27.40
N ALA A 3 7.92 -0.69 -28.71
CA ALA A 3 6.62 -0.74 -29.39
C ALA A 3 5.68 -1.86 -28.89
N ARG A 4 6.18 -2.73 -28.01
CA ARG A 4 5.42 -3.82 -27.39
C ARG A 4 4.57 -3.38 -26.19
N LEU A 5 4.77 -2.16 -25.66
CA LEU A 5 3.96 -1.58 -24.57
C LEU A 5 2.54 -1.21 -25.01
N SER A 6 2.33 -0.94 -26.30
CA SER A 6 1.00 -0.59 -26.85
C SER A 6 0.12 -1.80 -27.14
N ALA A 7 0.67 -3.01 -27.17
CA ALA A 7 -0.08 -4.23 -27.49
C ALA A 7 -0.72 -4.89 -26.29
N ALA A 8 -0.40 -4.47 -25.04
CA ALA A 8 -0.93 -5.09 -23.84
C ALA A 8 -2.38 -4.69 -23.49
N CYS A 9 -2.87 -3.56 -24.06
CA CYS A 9 -4.26 -3.16 -23.99
C CYS A 9 -4.70 -2.64 -25.36
N PRO A 10 -5.46 -3.42 -26.13
CA PRO A 10 -5.93 -3.01 -27.47
C PRO A 10 -6.83 -1.77 -27.45
N PHE A 11 -7.34 -1.38 -26.28
CA PHE A 11 -8.24 -0.24 -26.06
C PHE A 11 -7.54 1.01 -25.52
N HIS A 12 -6.22 1.08 -25.57
CA HIS A 12 -5.42 2.18 -24.99
C HIS A 12 -5.76 3.59 -25.50
N ARG A 13 -6.56 3.75 -26.55
CA ARG A 13 -6.97 5.04 -27.10
C ARG A 13 -8.44 5.40 -26.89
N GLU A 14 -9.30 4.41 -26.65
CA GLU A 14 -10.73 4.60 -26.37
C GLU A 14 -11.11 3.65 -25.24
N GLY A 15 -11.35 4.18 -24.04
CA GLY A 15 -11.76 3.40 -22.86
C GLY A 15 -10.63 2.98 -21.91
N ASP A 16 -9.45 3.61 -21.96
CA ASP A 16 -8.45 3.46 -20.89
C ASP A 16 -8.67 4.54 -19.82
N ASP A 17 -9.32 4.15 -18.75
CA ASP A 17 -9.67 5.05 -17.64
C ASP A 17 -8.53 5.30 -16.65
N ARG A 18 -7.33 4.72 -16.86
CA ARG A 18 -6.23 4.74 -15.89
C ARG A 18 -5.48 6.07 -15.85
N LYS A 19 -5.53 6.74 -14.70
CA LYS A 19 -4.81 7.99 -14.44
C LYS A 19 -3.32 7.76 -14.19
N SER A 20 -2.95 6.64 -13.55
CA SER A 20 -1.56 6.31 -13.22
C SER A 20 -0.70 5.85 -14.40
N ALA A 21 -1.29 5.72 -15.60
CA ALA A 21 -0.57 5.29 -16.80
C ALA A 21 0.64 6.18 -17.12
N ALA A 22 0.56 7.48 -16.82
CA ALA A 22 1.65 8.43 -17.01
C ALA A 22 2.86 8.20 -16.10
N ALA A 23 2.65 7.60 -14.91
CA ALA A 23 3.72 7.29 -13.96
C ALA A 23 4.37 5.91 -14.18
N ALA A 24 3.92 5.18 -15.19
CA ALA A 24 4.22 3.75 -15.39
C ALA A 24 5.70 3.41 -15.66
N HIS A 25 6.56 4.38 -15.87
CA HIS A 25 7.92 4.15 -16.40
C HIS A 25 9.05 4.32 -15.38
N ALA A 26 8.76 4.72 -14.14
CA ALA A 26 9.77 4.86 -13.12
C ALA A 26 9.99 3.50 -12.44
N GLY A 27 11.21 2.97 -12.52
CA GLY A 27 11.59 1.71 -11.87
C GLY A 27 11.59 1.80 -10.32
N GLY A 28 11.73 0.64 -9.66
CA GLY A 28 11.91 0.55 -8.21
C GLY A 28 13.36 0.71 -7.76
N THR A 29 13.64 0.23 -6.55
CA THR A 29 15.00 0.20 -5.97
C THR A 29 15.82 -0.99 -6.48
N VAL A 30 15.20 -1.93 -7.17
CA VAL A 30 15.81 -3.12 -7.78
C VAL A 30 15.84 -2.95 -9.28
N ASP A 31 17.01 -3.18 -9.90
CA ASP A 31 17.12 -3.33 -11.35
C ASP A 31 16.81 -4.81 -11.67
N PRO A 32 15.72 -5.09 -12.37
CA PRO A 32 15.28 -6.46 -12.59
C PRO A 32 16.01 -7.08 -13.80
N ASP A 33 16.42 -8.33 -13.65
CA ASP A 33 16.95 -9.16 -14.75
C ASP A 33 15.83 -9.62 -15.69
N MET A 34 14.63 -9.82 -15.12
CA MET A 34 13.44 -10.31 -15.82
C MET A 34 12.20 -9.45 -15.50
N ARG A 35 11.23 -9.45 -16.42
CA ARG A 35 9.94 -8.79 -16.21
C ARG A 35 8.81 -9.67 -16.72
N THR A 36 7.76 -9.80 -15.90
CA THR A 36 6.51 -10.44 -16.34
C THR A 36 5.35 -9.45 -16.34
N ARG A 37 4.44 -9.62 -17.29
CA ARG A 37 3.21 -8.85 -17.49
C ARG A 37 1.99 -9.75 -17.63
N ASP A 38 2.21 -11.03 -17.81
CA ASP A 38 1.16 -12.05 -17.88
C ASP A 38 0.62 -12.34 -16.49
N PHE A 39 -0.70 -12.39 -16.36
CA PHE A 39 -1.35 -12.56 -15.05
C PHE A 39 -1.10 -13.95 -14.46
N ALA A 40 -1.12 -14.99 -15.30
CA ALA A 40 -0.94 -16.35 -14.83
C ALA A 40 0.50 -16.61 -14.40
N GLU A 41 1.47 -16.12 -15.17
CA GLU A 41 2.90 -16.18 -14.84
C GLU A 41 3.22 -15.38 -13.57
N ALA A 42 2.74 -14.13 -13.48
CA ALA A 42 2.91 -13.28 -12.30
C ALA A 42 2.39 -13.97 -11.04
N ARG A 43 1.23 -14.59 -11.14
CA ARG A 43 0.61 -15.32 -10.05
C ARG A 43 1.37 -16.59 -9.67
N ALA A 44 1.89 -17.32 -10.67
CA ALA A 44 2.73 -18.50 -10.43
C ALA A 44 3.99 -18.11 -9.65
N ILE A 45 4.68 -17.03 -10.05
CA ILE A 45 5.85 -16.51 -9.35
C ILE A 45 5.50 -16.11 -7.91
N LEU A 46 4.39 -15.37 -7.69
CA LEU A 46 4.00 -14.93 -6.34
C LEU A 46 3.61 -16.08 -5.40
N ARG A 47 3.19 -17.22 -5.94
CA ARG A 47 2.82 -18.44 -5.19
C ARG A 47 3.94 -19.45 -5.05
N ASN A 48 5.05 -19.24 -5.75
CA ASN A 48 6.21 -20.11 -5.65
C ASN A 48 6.88 -19.90 -4.28
N GLN A 49 6.94 -20.95 -3.47
CA GLN A 49 7.52 -20.94 -2.13
C GLN A 49 9.05 -20.89 -2.11
N ASN A 50 9.70 -21.09 -3.26
CA ASN A 50 11.15 -21.05 -3.39
C ASN A 50 11.67 -19.66 -3.74
N VAL A 51 10.82 -18.75 -4.22
CA VAL A 51 11.21 -17.36 -4.50
C VAL A 51 11.30 -16.54 -3.21
N ARG A 52 12.18 -15.55 -3.20
CA ARG A 52 12.38 -14.66 -2.06
C ARG A 52 11.82 -13.27 -2.34
N GLN A 53 11.40 -12.60 -1.27
CA GLN A 53 10.99 -11.20 -1.34
C GLN A 53 12.17 -10.32 -1.79
N ALA A 54 11.91 -9.39 -2.72
CA ALA A 54 12.85 -8.36 -3.17
C ALA A 54 12.15 -7.00 -3.24
N GLY A 55 12.94 -5.92 -3.25
CA GLY A 55 12.38 -4.56 -3.17
C GLY A 55 12.01 -4.15 -1.74
N PHE A 56 11.37 -3.00 -1.56
CA PHE A 56 11.03 -2.45 -0.24
C PHE A 56 12.22 -2.39 0.75
N LEU A 57 13.44 -2.17 0.25
CA LEU A 57 14.68 -2.20 1.02
C LEU A 57 15.09 -3.60 1.52
N ALA A 58 14.55 -4.69 0.99
CA ALA A 58 14.90 -6.05 1.39
C ALA A 58 16.42 -6.31 1.35
N GLU A 59 17.08 -5.79 0.32
CA GLU A 59 18.51 -5.92 0.12
C GLU A 59 19.33 -5.17 1.19
N GLN A 60 18.80 -4.07 1.74
CA GLN A 60 19.44 -3.30 2.80
C GLN A 60 19.21 -3.95 4.17
N VAL A 61 17.98 -4.42 4.41
CA VAL A 61 17.65 -5.14 5.65
C VAL A 61 18.43 -6.46 5.73
N GLY A 62 18.55 -7.18 4.63
CA GLY A 62 19.36 -8.41 4.57
C GLY A 62 20.85 -8.22 4.90
N ARG A 63 21.39 -7.00 4.72
CA ARG A 63 22.79 -6.66 5.07
C ARG A 63 22.99 -6.34 6.56
N ILE A 64 21.92 -6.08 7.32
CA ILE A 64 22.01 -5.74 8.76
C ILE A 64 22.42 -6.96 9.60
N GLY A 65 22.51 -8.13 8.99
CA GLY A 65 23.09 -9.35 9.58
C GLY A 65 22.10 -10.16 10.42
N SER A 66 22.48 -11.40 10.72
CA SER A 66 21.67 -12.41 11.42
C SER A 66 21.46 -12.15 12.93
N ALA A 67 21.95 -11.03 13.45
CA ALA A 67 21.91 -10.73 14.89
C ALA A 67 20.55 -10.16 15.36
N THR A 68 19.66 -9.75 14.43
CA THR A 68 18.32 -9.22 14.71
C THR A 68 17.27 -9.95 13.89
N ARG A 69 16.10 -10.19 14.48
CA ARG A 69 14.97 -10.78 13.73
C ARG A 69 14.58 -9.84 12.60
N GLN A 70 14.44 -10.40 11.40
CA GLN A 70 13.96 -9.64 10.24
C GLN A 70 12.46 -9.37 10.38
N PRO A 71 11.97 -8.23 9.88
CA PRO A 71 10.54 -7.96 9.81
C PRO A 71 9.79 -9.00 8.98
N ILE A 72 8.52 -9.22 9.31
CA ILE A 72 7.65 -10.22 8.69
C ILE A 72 7.65 -10.16 7.15
N LEU A 73 7.76 -8.97 6.56
CA LEU A 73 7.79 -8.77 5.11
C LEU A 73 8.98 -9.47 4.43
N PHE A 74 10.09 -9.68 5.14
CA PHE A 74 11.34 -10.24 4.61
C PHE A 74 11.62 -11.65 5.11
N LEU A 75 10.70 -12.22 5.87
CA LEU A 75 10.77 -13.62 6.30
C LEU A 75 10.26 -14.52 5.17
N GLU A 76 10.78 -15.75 5.14
CA GLU A 76 10.44 -16.77 4.16
C GLU A 76 10.12 -18.11 4.86
N GLY A 77 9.41 -18.99 4.18
CA GLY A 77 9.16 -20.36 4.58
C GLY A 77 8.44 -20.49 5.91
N GLU A 78 8.87 -21.45 6.75
CA GLU A 78 8.19 -21.78 8.01
C GLU A 78 8.16 -20.59 8.99
N THR A 79 9.26 -19.85 9.13
CA THR A 79 9.33 -18.71 10.04
C THR A 79 8.32 -17.63 9.62
N HIS A 80 8.18 -17.36 8.31
CA HIS A 80 7.16 -16.47 7.80
C HIS A 80 5.76 -16.97 8.13
N ARG A 81 5.47 -18.26 7.86
CA ARG A 81 4.14 -18.85 8.09
C ARG A 81 3.72 -18.77 9.54
N VAL A 82 4.62 -19.08 10.47
CA VAL A 82 4.36 -19.00 11.92
C VAL A 82 4.02 -17.57 12.33
N GLN A 83 4.86 -16.61 11.97
CA GLN A 83 4.66 -15.21 12.34
C GLN A 83 3.43 -14.61 11.65
N ARG A 84 3.20 -14.96 10.38
CA ARG A 84 2.03 -14.54 9.61
C ARG A 84 0.73 -15.06 10.23
N SER A 85 0.70 -16.32 10.63
CA SER A 85 -0.45 -16.93 11.32
C SER A 85 -0.73 -16.24 12.68
N ALA A 86 0.32 -15.97 13.45
CA ALA A 86 0.20 -15.32 14.75
C ALA A 86 -0.35 -13.88 14.65
N THR A 87 0.03 -13.14 13.62
CA THR A 87 -0.43 -11.76 13.39
C THR A 87 -1.73 -11.66 12.59
N ALA A 88 -2.16 -12.73 11.90
CA ALA A 88 -3.36 -12.74 11.06
C ALA A 88 -4.63 -12.34 11.83
N ARG A 89 -4.71 -12.65 13.13
CA ARG A 89 -5.86 -12.32 13.99
C ARG A 89 -6.21 -10.82 13.98
N PHE A 90 -5.23 -9.93 13.80
CA PHE A 90 -5.45 -8.47 13.77
C PHE A 90 -6.05 -7.97 12.46
N PHE A 91 -6.09 -8.81 11.42
CA PHE A 91 -6.49 -8.44 10.06
C PHE A 91 -7.63 -9.29 9.49
N THR A 92 -8.26 -10.13 10.31
CA THR A 92 -9.38 -10.96 9.83
C THR A 92 -10.57 -10.09 9.44
N PRO A 93 -11.34 -10.46 8.41
CA PRO A 93 -12.55 -9.72 8.01
C PRO A 93 -13.50 -9.46 9.19
N ARG A 94 -13.65 -10.45 10.09
CA ARG A 94 -14.48 -10.31 11.28
C ARG A 94 -13.99 -9.18 12.19
N ILE A 95 -12.70 -9.12 12.52
CA ILE A 95 -12.14 -8.06 13.37
C ILE A 95 -12.31 -6.70 12.71
N VAL A 96 -12.07 -6.60 11.41
CA VAL A 96 -12.19 -5.34 10.66
C VAL A 96 -13.63 -4.83 10.68
N THR A 97 -14.62 -5.70 10.45
CA THR A 97 -16.03 -5.30 10.38
C THR A 97 -16.72 -5.15 11.74
N THR A 98 -16.13 -5.67 12.82
CA THR A 98 -16.72 -5.54 14.18
C THR A 98 -15.92 -4.60 15.06
N HIS A 99 -14.60 -4.83 15.20
CA HIS A 99 -13.79 -4.11 16.18
C HIS A 99 -13.25 -2.77 15.65
N TYR A 100 -12.83 -2.70 14.38
CA TYR A 100 -12.27 -1.45 13.83
C TYR A 100 -13.31 -0.59 13.11
N ARG A 101 -14.48 -1.13 12.79
CA ARG A 101 -15.51 -0.42 12.04
C ARG A 101 -15.95 0.88 12.71
N GLU A 102 -16.29 0.82 14.00
CA GLU A 102 -16.72 2.00 14.77
C GLU A 102 -15.61 3.07 14.77
N LEU A 103 -14.38 2.67 15.05
CA LEU A 103 -13.23 3.57 14.98
C LEU A 103 -13.08 4.24 13.61
N MET A 104 -13.20 3.46 12.51
CA MET A 104 -13.12 4.01 11.15
C MET A 104 -14.25 4.99 10.87
N ILE A 105 -15.46 4.72 11.37
CA ILE A 105 -16.62 5.61 11.28
C ILE A 105 -16.35 6.93 12.02
N GLU A 106 -15.97 6.86 13.30
CA GLU A 106 -15.70 8.03 14.13
C GLU A 106 -14.59 8.91 13.56
N LEU A 107 -13.49 8.30 13.09
CA LEU A 107 -12.40 9.02 12.46
C LEU A 107 -12.83 9.69 11.14
N SER A 108 -13.59 8.98 10.31
CA SER A 108 -14.11 9.52 9.06
C SER A 108 -15.06 10.69 9.31
N ASP A 109 -15.99 10.55 10.26
CA ASP A 109 -16.94 11.61 10.63
C ASP A 109 -16.21 12.84 11.18
N MET A 110 -15.19 12.65 12.02
CA MET A 110 -14.37 13.75 12.55
C MET A 110 -13.62 14.50 11.44
N LEU A 111 -12.97 13.78 10.53
CA LEU A 111 -12.18 14.37 9.45
C LEU A 111 -13.07 15.10 8.44
N VAL A 112 -14.19 14.50 8.05
CA VAL A 112 -15.15 15.10 7.11
C VAL A 112 -15.85 16.30 7.74
N SER A 113 -16.25 16.25 9.02
CA SER A 113 -16.84 17.39 9.74
C SER A 113 -15.86 18.57 9.85
N ARG A 114 -14.58 18.28 10.10
CA ARG A 114 -13.52 19.30 10.08
C ARG A 114 -13.40 19.94 8.69
N PHE A 115 -13.33 19.15 7.64
CA PHE A 115 -13.31 19.64 6.26
C PHE A 115 -14.53 20.51 5.94
N ALA A 116 -15.75 20.05 6.27
CA ALA A 116 -16.96 20.81 6.02
C ALA A 116 -16.99 22.16 6.78
N LYS A 117 -16.36 22.23 7.95
CA LYS A 117 -16.18 23.49 8.71
C LYS A 117 -15.12 24.40 8.07
N ASP A 118 -13.98 23.84 7.68
CA ASP A 118 -12.83 24.59 7.16
C ASP A 118 -13.01 24.97 5.68
N LYS A 119 -14.02 24.37 5.00
CA LYS A 119 -14.42 24.60 3.61
C LYS A 119 -13.41 24.17 2.55
N THR A 120 -12.17 24.02 2.90
CA THR A 120 -11.09 23.59 2.01
C THR A 120 -10.14 22.64 2.73
N ALA A 121 -9.61 21.66 2.01
CA ALA A 121 -8.59 20.77 2.54
C ALA A 121 -7.72 20.15 1.43
N PHE A 122 -6.54 19.70 1.80
CA PHE A 122 -5.77 18.76 0.98
C PHE A 122 -6.24 17.34 1.26
N LEU A 123 -6.79 16.69 0.24
CA LEU A 123 -7.33 15.33 0.36
C LEU A 123 -6.26 14.31 0.76
N ASP A 124 -5.05 14.46 0.24
CA ASP A 124 -3.91 13.59 0.59
C ASP A 124 -3.51 13.71 2.08
N GLN A 125 -3.73 14.87 2.70
CA GLN A 125 -3.51 15.03 4.14
C GLN A 125 -4.63 14.40 4.97
N LEU A 126 -5.90 14.59 4.58
CA LEU A 126 -7.03 13.92 5.26
C LEU A 126 -6.91 12.40 5.19
N SER A 127 -6.57 11.88 4.00
CA SER A 127 -6.40 10.45 3.77
C SER A 127 -5.23 9.88 4.58
N LEU A 128 -4.13 10.62 4.70
CA LEU A 128 -3.00 10.21 5.54
C LEU A 128 -3.38 10.18 7.02
N GLU A 129 -4.06 11.21 7.51
CA GLU A 129 -4.50 11.27 8.91
C GLU A 129 -5.40 10.08 9.25
N LEU A 130 -6.34 9.71 8.36
CA LEU A 130 -7.18 8.53 8.52
C LEU A 130 -6.35 7.25 8.58
N ALA A 131 -5.55 6.97 7.54
CA ALA A 131 -4.78 5.75 7.43
C ALA A 131 -3.79 5.58 8.60
N VAL A 132 -3.15 6.67 9.04
CA VAL A 132 -2.25 6.65 10.21
C VAL A 132 -3.04 6.35 11.48
N ALA A 133 -4.20 6.96 11.68
CA ALA A 133 -4.99 6.75 12.90
C ALA A 133 -5.49 5.30 12.99
N VAL A 134 -6.05 4.75 11.91
CA VAL A 134 -6.54 3.36 11.86
C VAL A 134 -5.38 2.38 12.08
N ALA A 135 -4.31 2.49 11.30
CA ALA A 135 -3.17 1.59 11.43
C ALA A 135 -2.48 1.69 12.79
N SER A 136 -2.43 2.89 13.39
CA SER A 136 -1.86 3.08 14.73
C SER A 136 -2.62 2.33 15.81
N HIS A 137 -3.94 2.21 15.71
CA HIS A 137 -4.75 1.41 16.63
C HIS A 137 -4.46 -0.08 16.48
N ILE A 138 -4.36 -0.57 15.24
CA ILE A 138 -4.04 -1.98 14.95
C ILE A 138 -2.63 -2.33 15.44
N VAL A 139 -1.66 -1.47 15.16
CA VAL A 139 -0.26 -1.71 15.53
C VAL A 139 0.01 -1.45 17.01
N GLY A 140 -0.71 -0.50 17.63
CA GLY A 140 -0.51 -0.11 19.02
C GLY A 140 0.27 1.19 19.21
N LEU A 141 0.44 2.02 18.17
CA LEU A 141 1.13 3.31 18.20
C LEU A 141 0.21 4.45 18.69
N THR A 142 -0.48 4.26 19.80
CA THR A 142 -1.52 5.17 20.31
C THR A 142 -1.06 6.03 21.50
N ASN A 143 0.24 6.15 21.72
CA ASN A 143 0.82 6.87 22.88
C ASN A 143 1.63 8.10 22.48
N SER A 144 1.40 8.61 21.26
CA SER A 144 2.01 9.85 20.75
C SER A 144 0.95 10.75 20.13
N ASP A 145 1.32 11.98 19.81
CA ASP A 145 0.46 12.90 19.08
C ASP A 145 0.19 12.38 17.65
N PRO A 146 -1.08 12.12 17.28
CA PRO A 146 -1.42 11.54 15.96
C PRO A 146 -0.94 12.39 14.77
N LYS A 147 -1.04 13.73 14.85
CA LYS A 147 -0.57 14.62 13.78
C LYS A 147 0.95 14.60 13.64
N GLY A 148 1.64 14.55 14.78
CA GLY A 148 3.10 14.42 14.82
C GLY A 148 3.55 13.09 14.25
N LEU A 149 2.86 11.99 14.56
CA LEU A 149 3.12 10.66 14.01
C LEU A 149 2.92 10.65 12.49
N ALA A 150 1.78 11.14 12.00
CA ALA A 150 1.50 11.23 10.56
C ALA A 150 2.59 12.00 9.81
N ARG A 151 3.01 13.17 10.33
CA ARG A 151 4.09 13.98 9.75
C ARG A 151 5.45 13.26 9.76
N ARG A 152 5.81 12.55 10.84
CA ARG A 152 7.09 11.81 10.91
C ARG A 152 7.12 10.66 9.91
N LEU A 153 6.02 9.96 9.77
CA LEU A 153 5.88 8.87 8.79
C LEU A 153 5.91 9.40 7.36
N ASP A 154 5.18 10.49 7.07
CA ASP A 154 5.19 11.10 5.73
C ASP A 154 6.61 11.53 5.33
N VAL A 155 7.33 12.24 6.20
CA VAL A 155 8.72 12.63 5.97
C VAL A 155 9.65 11.42 5.83
N PHE A 156 9.37 10.32 6.52
CA PHE A 156 10.15 9.08 6.37
C PHE A 156 9.92 8.45 4.99
N PHE A 157 8.68 8.32 4.53
CA PHE A 157 8.35 7.63 3.28
C PHE A 157 8.55 8.47 2.02
N THR A 158 8.51 9.80 2.11
CA THR A 158 8.85 10.70 1.01
C THR A 158 10.36 10.95 0.89
N GLY A 159 11.16 10.37 1.78
CA GLY A 159 12.62 10.50 1.75
C GLY A 159 13.25 9.88 0.50
N ASP A 160 14.25 10.57 -0.07
CA ASP A 160 15.04 10.02 -1.16
C ASP A 160 16.08 9.03 -0.60
N PHE A 161 15.83 7.74 -0.82
CA PHE A 161 16.71 6.64 -0.41
C PHE A 161 17.76 6.27 -1.45
N ARG A 162 17.85 6.99 -2.59
CA ARG A 162 18.81 6.70 -3.65
C ARG A 162 20.23 7.10 -3.23
N PRO A 163 21.24 6.30 -3.59
CA PRO A 163 22.64 6.68 -3.39
C PRO A 163 22.94 7.97 -4.17
N HIS A 164 23.65 8.91 -3.52
CA HIS A 164 24.11 10.13 -4.17
C HIS A 164 25.56 9.98 -4.60
N PRO A 165 25.96 10.54 -5.75
CA PRO A 165 27.34 10.42 -6.24
C PRO A 165 28.40 11.16 -5.40
N GLY A 166 27.99 12.08 -4.51
CA GLY A 166 28.89 12.85 -3.65
C GLY A 166 29.00 12.28 -2.23
N LYS A 167 30.23 12.04 -1.73
CA LYS A 167 30.47 11.52 -0.37
C LYS A 167 29.82 12.36 0.73
N LEU A 168 29.91 13.69 0.64
CA LEU A 168 29.35 14.61 1.63
C LEU A 168 27.80 14.58 1.60
N ALA A 169 27.21 14.61 0.41
CA ALA A 169 25.76 14.53 0.25
C ALA A 169 25.23 13.19 0.76
N SER A 170 25.93 12.09 0.51
CA SER A 170 25.60 10.77 1.02
C SER A 170 25.66 10.72 2.56
N LEU A 171 26.66 11.35 3.18
CA LEU A 171 26.79 11.45 4.63
C LEU A 171 25.64 12.25 5.25
N VAL A 172 25.31 13.41 4.67
CA VAL A 172 24.20 14.26 5.15
C VAL A 172 22.87 13.48 5.07
N LYS A 173 22.59 12.82 3.94
CA LYS A 173 21.39 11.99 3.80
C LYS A 173 21.36 10.82 4.79
N PHE A 174 22.48 10.16 5.02
CA PHE A 174 22.58 9.12 6.03
C PHE A 174 22.24 9.65 7.42
N VAL A 175 22.82 10.77 7.85
CA VAL A 175 22.52 11.39 9.14
C VAL A 175 21.06 11.80 9.25
N GLN A 176 20.49 12.38 8.19
CA GLN A 176 19.06 12.72 8.14
C GLN A 176 18.16 11.48 8.25
N SER A 177 18.51 10.40 7.56
CA SER A 177 17.77 9.13 7.66
C SER A 177 17.84 8.56 9.08
N GLN A 178 19.02 8.54 9.72
CA GLN A 178 19.16 8.10 11.10
C GLN A 178 18.36 8.97 12.07
N TYR A 179 18.38 10.28 11.88
CA TYR A 179 17.57 11.21 12.70
C TYR A 179 16.06 10.91 12.57
N ARG A 180 15.55 10.66 11.35
CA ARG A 180 14.14 10.32 11.12
C ARG A 180 13.77 9.02 11.84
N VAL A 181 14.58 7.97 11.72
CA VAL A 181 14.36 6.68 12.39
C VAL A 181 14.37 6.86 13.92
N LEU A 182 15.35 7.58 14.46
CA LEU A 182 15.46 7.84 15.90
C LEU A 182 14.29 8.70 16.40
N SER A 183 13.90 9.72 15.63
CA SER A 183 12.76 10.56 15.97
C SER A 183 11.47 9.74 16.07
N PHE A 184 11.20 8.86 15.10
CA PHE A 184 10.07 7.95 15.14
C PHE A 184 10.16 6.98 16.33
N TYR A 185 11.35 6.43 16.59
CA TYR A 185 11.54 5.55 17.74
C TYR A 185 11.21 6.24 19.07
N TYR A 186 11.81 7.38 19.34
CA TYR A 186 11.69 8.03 20.66
C TYR A 186 10.32 8.69 20.88
N HIS A 187 9.69 9.21 19.84
CA HIS A 187 8.40 9.90 19.98
C HIS A 187 7.20 8.96 19.87
N ASP A 188 7.30 7.83 19.13
CA ASP A 188 6.15 6.99 18.82
C ASP A 188 6.31 5.56 19.35
N VAL A 189 7.38 4.86 18.98
CA VAL A 189 7.56 3.44 19.26
C VAL A 189 7.91 3.20 20.73
N ALA A 190 8.88 3.90 21.27
CA ALA A 190 9.33 3.69 22.65
C ALA A 190 8.25 4.05 23.69
N PRO A 191 7.44 5.13 23.55
CA PRO A 191 6.28 5.37 24.40
C PRO A 191 5.25 4.24 24.34
N ALA A 192 4.94 3.75 23.13
CA ALA A 192 4.02 2.64 22.92
C ALA A 192 4.52 1.36 23.61
N ILE A 193 5.78 0.98 23.41
CA ILE A 193 6.40 -0.17 24.08
C ILE A 193 6.29 -0.05 25.60
N ARG A 194 6.64 1.14 26.17
CA ARG A 194 6.52 1.36 27.62
C ARG A 194 5.10 1.19 28.13
N ALA A 195 4.12 1.73 27.39
CA ALA A 195 2.72 1.60 27.75
C ALA A 195 2.26 0.14 27.69
N ARG A 196 2.61 -0.59 26.62
CA ARG A 196 2.22 -2.01 26.44
C ARG A 196 2.95 -2.95 27.42
N ARG A 197 4.14 -2.61 27.89
CA ARG A 197 4.82 -3.36 28.97
C ARG A 197 4.10 -3.22 30.30
N LYS A 198 3.50 -2.05 30.57
CA LYS A 198 2.68 -1.82 31.79
C LYS A 198 1.31 -2.47 31.68
N GLN A 199 0.67 -2.34 30.52
CA GLN A 199 -0.67 -2.86 30.25
C GLN A 199 -0.77 -3.35 28.82
N ARG A 200 -0.90 -4.66 28.63
CA ARG A 200 -1.13 -5.28 27.33
C ARG A 200 -2.46 -4.82 26.75
N ARG A 201 -2.53 -4.73 25.42
CA ARG A 201 -3.76 -4.52 24.64
C ARG A 201 -3.80 -5.54 23.52
N ASP A 202 -4.94 -5.65 22.85
CA ASP A 202 -5.06 -6.49 21.65
C ASP A 202 -4.53 -5.73 20.44
N ASP A 203 -3.21 -5.60 20.35
CA ASP A 203 -2.47 -4.94 19.27
C ASP A 203 -1.15 -5.65 18.95
N VAL A 204 -0.58 -5.30 17.79
CA VAL A 204 0.63 -5.94 17.27
C VAL A 204 1.82 -5.73 18.22
N ILE A 205 2.01 -4.53 18.78
CA ILE A 205 3.13 -4.26 19.71
C ILE A 205 3.05 -5.14 20.96
N SER A 206 1.86 -5.31 21.54
CA SER A 206 1.66 -6.22 22.68
C SER A 206 2.04 -7.65 22.33
N HIS A 207 1.60 -8.13 21.16
CA HIS A 207 1.96 -9.45 20.66
C HIS A 207 3.49 -9.60 20.48
N LEU A 208 4.14 -8.65 19.82
CA LEU A 208 5.59 -8.70 19.61
C LEU A 208 6.40 -8.70 20.92
N ILE A 209 5.91 -7.96 21.94
CA ILE A 209 6.54 -7.99 23.28
C ILE A 209 6.39 -9.37 23.90
N ASP A 210 5.24 -10.02 23.78
CA ASP A 210 4.98 -11.37 24.34
C ASP A 210 5.83 -12.44 23.62
N GLU A 211 6.10 -12.25 22.32
CA GLU A 211 7.03 -13.08 21.53
C GLU A 211 8.52 -12.75 21.80
N GLY A 212 8.81 -11.87 22.76
CA GLY A 212 10.17 -11.54 23.18
C GLY A 212 10.96 -10.65 22.22
N TYR A 213 10.27 -9.87 21.36
CA TYR A 213 10.93 -8.90 20.49
C TYR A 213 11.56 -7.76 21.29
N ASN A 214 12.77 -7.37 20.92
CA ASN A 214 13.43 -6.20 21.49
C ASN A 214 12.94 -4.88 20.84
N GLY A 215 13.34 -3.74 21.40
CA GLY A 215 12.87 -2.43 20.93
C GLY A 215 13.26 -2.09 19.48
N ARG A 216 14.40 -2.61 18.98
CA ARG A 216 14.83 -2.41 17.58
C ARG A 216 14.00 -3.25 16.61
N GLU A 217 13.73 -4.49 16.98
CA GLU A 217 12.89 -5.41 16.21
C GLU A 217 11.46 -4.89 16.11
N ILE A 218 10.89 -4.37 17.22
CA ILE A 218 9.58 -3.72 17.21
C ILE A 218 9.59 -2.45 16.34
N LEU A 219 10.64 -1.64 16.38
CA LEU A 219 10.79 -0.47 15.52
C LEU A 219 10.74 -0.85 14.04
N THR A 220 11.48 -1.88 13.63
CA THR A 220 11.51 -2.31 12.22
C THR A 220 10.17 -2.85 11.75
N GLU A 221 9.46 -3.60 12.59
CA GLU A 221 8.08 -4.02 12.32
C GLU A 221 7.14 -2.82 12.17
N CYS A 222 7.20 -1.84 13.09
CA CYS A 222 6.39 -0.62 13.02
C CYS A 222 6.67 0.19 11.74
N LEU A 223 7.92 0.24 11.27
CA LEU A 223 8.26 0.90 9.99
C LEU A 223 7.64 0.15 8.80
N VAL A 224 7.66 -1.19 8.81
CA VAL A 224 7.02 -1.99 7.76
C VAL A 224 5.50 -1.78 7.76
N TYR A 225 4.84 -1.85 8.92
CA TYR A 225 3.40 -1.59 9.01
C TYR A 225 3.04 -0.16 8.60
N GLY A 226 3.88 0.83 8.96
CA GLY A 226 3.71 2.22 8.53
C GLY A 226 3.80 2.39 7.02
N ALA A 227 4.85 1.83 6.40
CA ALA A 227 5.03 1.90 4.95
C ALA A 227 3.90 1.18 4.20
N ALA A 228 3.60 -0.04 4.63
CA ALA A 228 2.65 -0.88 3.92
C ALA A 228 1.19 -0.46 4.12
N GLY A 229 0.80 0.01 5.31
CA GLY A 229 -0.60 0.32 5.63
C GLY A 229 -0.96 1.79 5.47
N MET A 230 -0.08 2.70 5.88
CA MET A 230 -0.43 4.12 5.96
C MET A 230 -0.18 4.85 4.64
N ALA A 231 0.99 4.63 4.02
CA ALA A 231 1.33 5.31 2.78
C ALA A 231 0.45 4.82 1.61
N THR A 232 0.27 3.52 1.46
CA THR A 232 -0.48 2.96 0.32
C THR A 232 -1.97 3.26 0.39
N THR A 233 -2.58 3.21 1.58
CA THR A 233 -4.00 3.53 1.74
C THR A 233 -4.30 4.99 1.46
N ARG A 234 -3.42 5.92 1.86
CA ARG A 234 -3.52 7.33 1.45
C ARG A 234 -3.63 7.46 -0.06
N GLU A 235 -2.71 6.86 -0.79
CA GLU A 235 -2.68 6.97 -2.26
C GLU A 235 -3.95 6.39 -2.88
N PHE A 236 -4.43 5.26 -2.36
CA PHE A 236 -5.65 4.63 -2.86
C PHE A 236 -6.89 5.51 -2.64
N ILE A 237 -7.08 6.07 -1.44
CA ILE A 237 -8.21 6.96 -1.14
C ILE A 237 -8.20 8.19 -2.07
N VAL A 238 -7.03 8.81 -2.27
CA VAL A 238 -6.91 9.97 -3.15
C VAL A 238 -7.22 9.60 -4.59
N MET A 239 -6.71 8.47 -5.09
CA MET A 239 -6.97 8.00 -6.44
C MET A 239 -8.46 7.70 -6.66
N ALA A 240 -9.09 6.99 -5.73
CA ALA A 240 -10.51 6.66 -5.81
C ALA A 240 -11.39 7.92 -5.78
N ALA A 241 -11.11 8.86 -4.87
CA ALA A 241 -11.80 10.13 -4.83
C ALA A 241 -11.61 10.95 -6.12
N TRP A 242 -10.39 10.96 -6.67
CA TRP A 242 -10.11 11.66 -7.92
C TRP A 242 -10.95 11.13 -9.07
N HIS A 243 -11.05 9.81 -9.23
CA HIS A 243 -11.96 9.20 -10.22
C HIS A 243 -13.42 9.60 -9.99
N MET A 244 -13.90 9.52 -8.75
CA MET A 244 -15.30 9.81 -8.42
C MET A 244 -15.66 11.30 -8.53
N LEU A 245 -14.72 12.21 -8.27
CA LEU A 245 -14.94 13.66 -8.38
C LEU A 245 -14.90 14.17 -9.82
N GLU A 246 -14.23 13.48 -10.74
CA GLU A 246 -14.23 13.78 -12.18
C GLU A 246 -15.28 13.00 -12.97
N ARG A 247 -15.80 11.88 -12.42
CA ARG A 247 -16.77 11.00 -13.07
C ARG A 247 -18.02 10.88 -12.21
N GLU A 248 -19.02 11.69 -12.54
CA GLU A 248 -20.30 11.72 -11.80
C GLU A 248 -21.06 10.37 -11.88
N ASP A 249 -20.90 9.62 -12.98
CA ASP A 249 -21.45 8.27 -13.13
C ASP A 249 -20.87 7.28 -12.10
N VAL A 250 -19.54 7.34 -11.88
CA VAL A 250 -18.84 6.48 -10.89
C VAL A 250 -19.22 6.89 -9.47
N LYS A 251 -19.27 8.20 -9.19
CA LYS A 251 -19.69 8.75 -7.89
C LYS A 251 -21.13 8.34 -7.55
N ALA A 252 -22.05 8.53 -8.49
CA ALA A 252 -23.45 8.17 -8.29
C ALA A 252 -23.61 6.65 -8.06
N ALA A 253 -22.94 5.82 -8.86
CA ALA A 253 -22.94 4.37 -8.67
C ALA A 253 -22.41 3.96 -7.29
N PHE A 254 -21.34 4.61 -6.81
CA PHE A 254 -20.78 4.35 -5.47
C PHE A 254 -21.77 4.74 -4.36
N LEU A 255 -22.42 5.92 -4.45
CA LEU A 255 -23.31 6.41 -3.42
C LEU A 255 -24.61 5.61 -3.27
N VAL A 256 -25.13 5.04 -4.38
CA VAL A 256 -26.37 4.24 -4.36
C VAL A 256 -26.14 2.76 -4.04
N ALA A 257 -24.93 2.26 -4.20
CA ALA A 257 -24.61 0.87 -3.94
C ALA A 257 -24.68 0.54 -2.43
N ASP A 258 -25.02 -0.71 -2.13
CA ASP A 258 -24.80 -1.26 -0.80
C ASP A 258 -23.30 -1.39 -0.48
N GLU A 259 -22.95 -1.73 0.74
CA GLU A 259 -21.54 -1.83 1.17
C GLU A 259 -20.74 -2.82 0.29
N LYS A 260 -21.34 -3.95 -0.07
CA LYS A 260 -20.70 -4.94 -0.94
C LYS A 260 -20.43 -4.37 -2.33
N GLY A 261 -21.39 -3.66 -2.89
CA GLY A 261 -21.26 -2.97 -4.18
C GLY A 261 -20.21 -1.87 -4.15
N LYS A 262 -20.14 -1.07 -3.05
CA LYS A 262 -19.08 -0.07 -2.84
C LYS A 262 -17.69 -0.70 -2.80
N ILE A 263 -17.54 -1.80 -2.07
CA ILE A 263 -16.26 -2.53 -2.00
C ILE A 263 -15.89 -3.09 -3.39
N ALA A 264 -16.83 -3.69 -4.13
CA ALA A 264 -16.57 -4.21 -5.47
C ALA A 264 -16.13 -3.10 -6.45
N LEU A 265 -16.72 -1.91 -6.33
CA LEU A 265 -16.32 -0.72 -7.10
C LEU A 265 -14.90 -0.27 -6.74
N LEU A 266 -14.56 -0.25 -5.45
CA LEU A 266 -13.20 0.08 -5.00
C LEU A 266 -12.17 -0.97 -5.43
N GLU A 267 -12.52 -2.26 -5.41
CA GLU A 267 -11.66 -3.33 -5.91
C GLU A 267 -11.38 -3.18 -7.41
N GLU A 268 -12.38 -2.82 -8.23
CA GLU A 268 -12.18 -2.58 -9.65
C GLU A 268 -11.31 -1.34 -9.91
N LEU A 269 -11.52 -0.24 -9.16
CA LEU A 269 -10.61 0.91 -9.21
C LEU A 269 -9.19 0.51 -8.86
N LEU A 270 -9.01 -0.28 -7.80
CA LEU A 270 -7.69 -0.73 -7.37
C LEU A 270 -7.04 -1.69 -8.37
N ARG A 271 -7.84 -2.50 -9.09
CA ARG A 271 -7.34 -3.33 -10.19
C ARG A 271 -6.74 -2.48 -11.31
N LEU A 272 -7.43 -1.43 -11.72
CA LEU A 272 -6.98 -0.51 -12.78
C LEU A 272 -5.84 0.38 -12.32
N GLU A 273 -5.89 0.84 -11.07
CA GLU A 273 -4.98 1.80 -10.46
C GLU A 273 -4.27 1.18 -9.24
N PRO A 274 -3.49 0.10 -9.42
CA PRO A 274 -2.78 -0.50 -8.30
C PRO A 274 -1.76 0.48 -7.74
N VAL A 275 -1.85 0.74 -6.43
CA VAL A 275 -0.92 1.67 -5.75
C VAL A 275 0.51 1.21 -5.91
N VAL A 276 0.76 -0.08 -5.69
CA VAL A 276 2.04 -0.73 -5.95
C VAL A 276 2.05 -1.21 -7.39
N GLY A 277 2.81 -0.53 -8.24
CA GLY A 277 2.88 -0.84 -9.67
C GLY A 277 3.78 -2.03 -10.00
N TYR A 278 4.79 -2.30 -9.16
CA TYR A 278 5.72 -3.41 -9.34
C TYR A 278 5.93 -4.18 -8.04
N LEU A 279 5.88 -5.51 -8.14
CA LEU A 279 6.33 -6.43 -7.10
C LEU A 279 7.61 -7.12 -7.56
N TYR A 280 8.56 -7.33 -6.66
CA TYR A 280 9.84 -7.95 -7.00
C TYR A 280 10.01 -9.26 -6.25
N ARG A 281 10.63 -10.23 -6.95
CA ARG A 281 11.04 -11.52 -6.37
C ARG A 281 12.43 -11.86 -6.84
N ARG A 282 13.19 -12.61 -6.01
CA ARG A 282 14.42 -13.29 -6.42
C ARG A 282 14.13 -14.75 -6.64
N MET A 283 14.48 -15.23 -7.83
CA MET A 283 14.32 -16.62 -8.21
C MET A 283 15.44 -17.48 -7.60
N PRO A 284 15.17 -18.76 -7.26
CA PRO A 284 16.21 -19.74 -7.01
C PRO A 284 17.17 -19.84 -8.21
N ALA A 285 18.42 -20.23 -7.96
CA ALA A 285 19.45 -20.25 -9.00
C ALA A 285 19.09 -21.20 -10.16
N ASP A 286 18.61 -22.39 -9.83
CA ASP A 286 18.20 -23.43 -10.79
C ASP A 286 16.98 -22.98 -11.64
N GLU A 287 15.98 -22.35 -11.04
CA GLU A 287 14.82 -21.84 -11.76
C GLU A 287 15.20 -20.64 -12.66
N ALA A 288 16.09 -19.76 -12.19
CA ALA A 288 16.61 -18.63 -12.97
C ALA A 288 17.39 -19.11 -14.20
N GLU A 289 18.30 -20.08 -14.02
CA GLU A 289 19.07 -20.68 -15.11
C GLU A 289 18.17 -21.37 -16.14
N ALA A 290 17.14 -22.10 -15.68
CA ALA A 290 16.15 -22.73 -16.56
C ALA A 290 15.37 -21.69 -17.40
N ALA A 291 15.19 -20.47 -16.85
CA ALA A 291 14.57 -19.34 -17.55
C ALA A 291 15.59 -18.51 -18.40
N GLY A 292 16.86 -18.93 -18.47
CA GLY A 292 17.90 -18.22 -19.23
C GLY A 292 18.42 -16.95 -18.54
N ALA A 293 18.20 -16.82 -17.23
CA ALA A 293 18.62 -15.67 -16.44
C ALA A 293 19.79 -16.03 -15.49
N PRO A 294 20.53 -15.04 -14.97
CA PRO A 294 21.62 -15.29 -14.03
C PRO A 294 21.09 -15.90 -12.71
N PRO A 295 21.92 -16.72 -12.02
CA PRO A 295 21.54 -17.30 -10.73
C PRO A 295 21.08 -16.25 -9.72
N GLY A 296 19.91 -16.44 -9.12
CA GLY A 296 19.32 -15.48 -8.18
C GLY A 296 18.76 -14.22 -8.83
N ALA A 297 18.37 -14.30 -10.11
CA ALA A 297 17.81 -13.21 -10.88
C ALA A 297 16.63 -12.53 -10.17
N ALA A 298 16.57 -11.20 -10.28
CA ALA A 298 15.45 -10.42 -9.83
C ALA A 298 14.37 -10.35 -10.91
N VAL A 299 13.14 -10.71 -10.56
CA VAL A 299 11.96 -10.62 -11.43
C VAL A 299 11.10 -9.46 -10.98
N ALA A 300 10.79 -8.55 -11.89
CA ALA A 300 9.77 -7.53 -11.69
C ALA A 300 8.43 -8.01 -12.25
N ILE A 301 7.43 -8.04 -11.41
CA ILE A 301 6.04 -8.31 -11.76
C ILE A 301 5.36 -6.97 -11.99
N ASP A 302 4.99 -6.65 -13.22
CA ASP A 302 4.22 -5.45 -13.58
C ASP A 302 2.75 -5.68 -13.24
N VAL A 303 2.35 -5.20 -12.05
CA VAL A 303 0.99 -5.41 -11.51
C VAL A 303 -0.08 -4.76 -12.39
N ARG A 304 0.22 -3.58 -12.96
CA ARG A 304 -0.73 -2.86 -13.82
C ARG A 304 -0.97 -3.58 -15.14
N ALA A 305 0.10 -4.10 -15.74
CA ALA A 305 -0.02 -4.88 -16.96
C ALA A 305 -0.73 -6.21 -16.70
N ALA A 306 -0.35 -6.93 -15.65
CA ALA A 306 -0.99 -8.18 -15.28
C ALA A 306 -2.49 -8.00 -14.95
N ASN A 307 -2.86 -6.92 -14.26
CA ASN A 307 -4.26 -6.60 -13.95
C ASN A 307 -5.10 -6.18 -15.16
N THR A 308 -4.48 -5.97 -16.32
CA THR A 308 -5.15 -5.68 -17.59
C THR A 308 -4.93 -6.77 -18.65
N ASP A 309 -4.56 -7.97 -18.21
CA ASP A 309 -4.44 -9.13 -19.06
C ASP A 309 -5.81 -9.60 -19.55
N THR A 310 -5.99 -9.69 -20.88
CA THR A 310 -7.25 -10.10 -21.50
C THR A 310 -7.65 -11.53 -21.17
N THR A 311 -6.69 -12.40 -20.91
CA THR A 311 -6.94 -13.80 -20.52
C THR A 311 -7.56 -13.92 -19.13
N ALA A 312 -7.26 -12.96 -18.25
CA ALA A 312 -7.75 -12.94 -16.88
C ALA A 312 -9.02 -12.06 -16.73
N PHE A 313 -9.10 -10.93 -17.45
CA PHE A 313 -10.10 -9.89 -17.23
C PHE A 313 -11.00 -9.60 -18.45
N GLY A 314 -10.90 -10.41 -19.49
CA GLY A 314 -11.79 -10.37 -20.68
C GLY A 314 -11.40 -9.30 -21.70
N GLU A 315 -12.28 -9.04 -22.66
CA GLU A 315 -11.97 -8.23 -23.86
C GLU A 315 -11.71 -6.74 -23.59
N ARG A 316 -12.27 -6.20 -22.52
CA ARG A 316 -12.14 -4.77 -22.15
C ARG A 316 -11.47 -4.59 -20.79
N PRO A 317 -10.20 -5.04 -20.64
CA PRO A 317 -9.55 -5.13 -19.36
C PRO A 317 -9.15 -3.76 -18.78
N CYS A 318 -9.05 -2.72 -19.59
CA CYS A 318 -8.69 -1.35 -19.18
C CYS A 318 -9.90 -0.46 -18.84
N GLU A 319 -11.12 -0.91 -19.14
CA GLU A 319 -12.33 -0.18 -18.78
C GLU A 319 -12.73 -0.44 -17.34
N PHE A 320 -13.29 0.60 -16.73
CA PHE A 320 -13.88 0.51 -15.40
C PHE A 320 -15.26 -0.15 -15.47
N VAL A 321 -15.35 -1.38 -14.99
CA VAL A 321 -16.58 -2.20 -14.97
C VAL A 321 -16.83 -2.73 -13.57
N PRO A 322 -17.54 -2.00 -12.70
CA PRO A 322 -17.87 -2.47 -11.35
C PRO A 322 -18.61 -3.79 -11.39
N GLY A 323 -18.20 -4.72 -10.53
CA GLY A 323 -18.79 -6.06 -10.50
C GLY A 323 -18.41 -6.94 -11.69
N ARG A 324 -17.30 -6.63 -12.37
CA ARG A 324 -16.72 -7.46 -13.43
C ARG A 324 -16.69 -8.93 -12.99
N GLU A 325 -17.21 -9.80 -13.85
CA GLU A 325 -17.11 -11.24 -13.65
C GLU A 325 -15.67 -11.69 -13.86
N VAL A 326 -14.96 -11.94 -12.78
CA VAL A 326 -13.66 -12.58 -12.80
C VAL A 326 -13.74 -13.95 -12.16
N SER A 327 -12.86 -14.85 -12.58
CA SER A 327 -12.75 -16.16 -11.93
C SER A 327 -12.58 -15.96 -10.42
N ALA A 328 -13.36 -16.67 -9.62
CA ALA A 328 -13.24 -16.64 -8.14
C ALA A 328 -11.81 -16.93 -7.62
N LYS A 329 -10.97 -17.52 -8.48
CA LYS A 329 -9.55 -17.77 -8.18
C LYS A 329 -8.68 -16.50 -8.18
N TYR A 330 -9.14 -15.40 -8.82
CA TYR A 330 -8.29 -14.22 -9.05
C TYR A 330 -8.56 -13.08 -8.07
N GLY A 331 -9.81 -12.95 -7.61
CA GLY A 331 -10.25 -11.78 -6.84
C GLY A 331 -10.42 -10.54 -7.72
N ASN A 332 -11.33 -9.64 -7.31
CA ASN A 332 -11.73 -8.50 -8.15
C ASN A 332 -10.60 -7.46 -8.30
N ALA A 333 -9.77 -7.28 -7.28
CA ALA A 333 -8.63 -6.36 -7.31
C ALA A 333 -7.40 -6.91 -8.08
N GLY A 334 -7.49 -8.10 -8.68
CA GLY A 334 -6.37 -8.74 -9.35
C GLY A 334 -5.17 -8.96 -8.41
N LEU A 335 -3.99 -8.53 -8.84
CA LEU A 335 -2.74 -8.63 -8.07
C LEU A 335 -2.41 -7.38 -7.25
N SER A 336 -3.33 -6.41 -7.11
CA SER A 336 -3.07 -5.16 -6.38
C SER A 336 -2.76 -5.37 -4.89
N PHE A 337 -3.22 -6.46 -4.31
CA PHE A 337 -2.87 -6.91 -2.96
C PHE A 337 -1.82 -8.04 -2.95
N GLY A 338 -1.17 -8.30 -4.07
CA GLY A 338 -0.30 -9.47 -4.24
C GLY A 338 -1.04 -10.80 -4.22
N ASP A 339 -0.30 -11.89 -4.23
CA ASP A 339 -0.82 -13.28 -4.12
C ASP A 339 0.18 -14.15 -3.32
N GLY A 340 -0.19 -15.40 -3.01
CA GLY A 340 0.64 -16.34 -2.26
C GLY A 340 0.85 -15.97 -0.79
N GLU A 341 1.98 -16.39 -0.24
CA GLU A 341 2.29 -16.26 1.19
C GLU A 341 2.38 -14.79 1.64
N HIS A 342 2.85 -13.89 0.79
CA HIS A 342 2.98 -12.45 1.03
C HIS A 342 1.77 -11.61 0.59
N ARG A 343 0.62 -12.23 0.32
CA ARG A 343 -0.61 -11.48 0.03
C ARG A 343 -0.89 -10.49 1.14
N CYS A 344 -1.28 -9.25 0.79
CA CYS A 344 -1.52 -8.17 1.75
C CYS A 344 -2.46 -8.59 2.89
N PRO A 345 -2.03 -8.52 4.17
CA PRO A 345 -2.90 -8.83 5.30
C PRO A 345 -3.95 -7.75 5.53
N GLY A 346 -3.60 -6.49 5.22
CA GLY A 346 -4.43 -5.31 5.44
C GLY A 346 -5.44 -5.04 4.33
N ALA A 347 -5.62 -5.92 3.34
CA ALA A 347 -6.51 -5.67 2.21
C ALA A 347 -7.93 -5.27 2.65
N GLN A 348 -8.50 -6.02 3.60
CA GLN A 348 -9.83 -5.73 4.13
C GLN A 348 -9.87 -4.42 4.92
N VAL A 349 -8.82 -4.09 5.67
CA VAL A 349 -8.70 -2.81 6.39
C VAL A 349 -8.71 -1.65 5.39
N ALA A 350 -7.84 -1.70 4.40
CA ALA A 350 -7.71 -0.64 3.39
C ALA A 350 -9.01 -0.40 2.60
N LEU A 351 -9.70 -1.47 2.19
CA LEU A 351 -10.97 -1.35 1.49
C LEU A 351 -12.07 -0.78 2.39
N GLN A 352 -12.17 -1.25 3.64
CA GLN A 352 -13.21 -0.84 4.56
C GLN A 352 -13.05 0.63 4.99
N GLU A 353 -11.84 1.06 5.38
CA GLU A 353 -11.60 2.45 5.76
C GLU A 353 -11.77 3.42 4.57
N SER A 354 -11.34 3.03 3.38
CA SER A 354 -11.56 3.81 2.16
C SER A 354 -13.05 3.93 1.84
N CYS A 355 -13.80 2.85 1.93
CA CYS A 355 -15.23 2.83 1.70
C CYS A 355 -15.97 3.79 2.65
N LEU A 356 -15.72 3.65 3.95
CA LEU A 356 -16.39 4.45 4.98
C LEU A 356 -16.05 5.94 4.90
N PHE A 357 -14.81 6.27 4.59
CA PHE A 357 -14.38 7.66 4.43
C PHE A 357 -14.94 8.29 3.15
N LEU A 358 -14.83 7.62 2.02
CA LEU A 358 -15.32 8.12 0.73
C LEU A 358 -16.84 8.28 0.73
N GLU A 359 -17.58 7.36 1.34
CA GLU A 359 -19.02 7.48 1.48
C GLU A 359 -19.43 8.79 2.16
N ARG A 360 -18.74 9.17 3.24
CA ARG A 360 -19.01 10.41 3.98
C ARG A 360 -18.53 11.65 3.25
N LEU A 361 -17.33 11.59 2.70
CA LEU A 361 -16.74 12.70 1.96
C LEU A 361 -17.61 13.09 0.75
N LEU A 362 -18.03 12.11 -0.05
CA LEU A 362 -18.79 12.36 -1.27
C LEU A 362 -20.21 12.85 -1.03
N GLN A 363 -20.73 12.73 0.20
CA GLN A 363 -22.03 13.29 0.60
C GLN A 363 -21.96 14.74 1.09
N VAL A 364 -20.76 15.32 1.21
CA VAL A 364 -20.62 16.72 1.62
C VAL A 364 -21.22 17.63 0.54
N PRO A 365 -22.17 18.53 0.91
CA PRO A 365 -22.78 19.43 -0.06
C PRO A 365 -21.73 20.33 -0.73
N GLY A 366 -21.86 20.52 -2.04
CA GLY A 366 -20.96 21.38 -2.81
C GLY A 366 -19.52 20.87 -2.94
N LEU A 367 -19.25 19.62 -2.58
CA LEU A 367 -17.89 19.04 -2.72
C LEU A 367 -17.38 19.14 -4.16
N LYS A 368 -16.20 19.72 -4.33
CA LYS A 368 -15.51 19.92 -5.61
C LYS A 368 -14.04 19.57 -5.48
N LEU A 369 -13.45 19.12 -6.60
CA LEU A 369 -12.01 18.99 -6.77
C LEU A 369 -11.50 20.27 -7.45
N ASP A 370 -10.97 21.22 -6.67
CA ASP A 370 -10.45 22.48 -7.21
C ASP A 370 -9.13 22.32 -7.93
N ARG A 371 -8.34 21.33 -7.48
CA ARG A 371 -7.06 20.97 -8.10
C ARG A 371 -6.84 19.48 -8.01
N ALA A 372 -6.63 18.85 -9.17
CA ALA A 372 -6.24 17.45 -9.25
C ALA A 372 -4.89 17.21 -8.56
N PRO A 373 -4.64 16.00 -8.02
CA PRO A 373 -3.38 15.68 -7.40
C PRO A 373 -2.22 15.73 -8.40
N THR A 374 -1.05 16.13 -7.92
CA THR A 374 0.21 15.93 -8.64
C THR A 374 0.58 14.46 -8.55
N LEU A 375 0.74 13.81 -9.71
CA LEU A 375 1.15 12.42 -9.82
C LEU A 375 2.68 12.33 -9.89
N ALA A 376 3.27 11.59 -8.96
CA ALA A 376 4.69 11.28 -8.93
C ALA A 376 4.89 9.76 -8.73
N TRP A 377 6.13 9.31 -8.74
CA TRP A 377 6.51 7.93 -8.49
C TRP A 377 7.36 7.82 -7.23
N ASN A 378 6.96 6.92 -6.34
CA ASN A 378 7.72 6.58 -5.14
C ASN A 378 8.50 5.27 -5.36
N PRO A 379 9.84 5.33 -5.46
CA PRO A 379 10.64 4.14 -5.71
C PRO A 379 10.69 3.17 -4.52
N LEU A 380 10.41 3.64 -3.31
CA LEU A 380 10.40 2.79 -2.11
C LEU A 380 9.24 1.80 -2.15
N VAL A 381 8.02 2.31 -2.36
CA VAL A 381 6.81 1.48 -2.48
C VAL A 381 6.58 0.98 -3.91
N THR A 382 7.44 1.39 -4.86
CA THR A 382 7.34 1.03 -6.29
C THR A 382 5.97 1.31 -6.88
N GLY A 383 5.43 2.46 -6.53
CA GLY A 383 4.08 2.87 -6.86
C GLY A 383 3.93 4.37 -7.08
N TYR A 384 2.72 4.79 -7.38
CA TYR A 384 2.45 6.22 -7.52
C TYR A 384 2.33 6.94 -6.18
N GLU A 385 2.58 8.24 -6.23
CA GLU A 385 2.36 9.21 -5.16
C GLU A 385 1.43 10.32 -5.65
N LEU A 386 0.42 10.65 -4.85
CA LEU A 386 -0.55 11.70 -5.13
C LEU A 386 -0.48 12.78 -4.06
N ARG A 387 -0.19 14.01 -4.46
CA ARG A 387 -0.03 15.14 -3.55
C ARG A 387 -0.77 16.37 -4.04
N ASN A 388 -1.09 17.24 -3.09
CA ASN A 388 -1.69 18.55 -3.37
C ASN A 388 -3.08 18.47 -4.03
N ALA A 389 -3.84 17.40 -3.81
CA ALA A 389 -5.23 17.31 -4.23
C ALA A 389 -6.07 18.28 -3.38
N LEU A 390 -6.48 19.42 -3.94
CA LEU A 390 -7.26 20.42 -3.23
C LEU A 390 -8.76 20.19 -3.46
N ILE A 391 -9.50 20.04 -2.38
CA ILE A 391 -10.95 19.93 -2.37
C ILE A 391 -11.59 21.10 -1.63
N SER A 392 -12.79 21.50 -2.06
CA SER A 392 -13.62 22.51 -1.38
C SER A 392 -15.08 22.06 -1.27
N CYS A 393 -15.85 22.73 -0.43
CA CYS A 393 -17.30 22.54 -0.27
C CYS A 393 -18.00 23.87 0.04
N ASP A 394 -19.35 23.87 -0.08
CA ASP A 394 -20.19 25.04 0.17
C ASP A 394 -20.28 25.39 1.66
#